data_d19dbf38c5948a08af764408545bc6b3
#
_entry.id   d19dbf38c5948a08af764408545bc6b3
#
_cell.length_a   1.000
_cell.length_b   1.000
_cell.length_c   1.000
_cell.angle_alpha   90.00
_cell.angle_beta   90.00
_cell.angle_gamma   90.00
#
_symmetry.space_group_name_H-M   'P 1'
#
loop_
_entity.id
_entity.type
_entity.pdbx_description
1 polymer ?
#
loop_
_entity_poly.entity_id
_entity_poly.type
_entity_poly.pdbx_seq_one_letter_code
_entity_poly.pdbx_strand_id
1 'polypeptide(L)'
;KRYHSVQRFIKSISYMNYDYLIIGAGSAGCVLANRLTESSQNSVAIFEAGKPSDIWKVNMPLAILYTMHDPKYNYKYYSEPEPHLKNRRLFCPRGKMIGGCSAHNGMVFVRGNPNDYQRWVSFGLKDWSYDKVLPYFKKIETWSEGENEYRGGNGILPVNQSKNTNPLFKAFINSAGEAGYKINKDMNGKEQEGFGMYDVTIHKGERASVSKYYLNPAKKRKNLKVFTEAFVERIIF
;
A
#
# COMPACT_ATOMS: atom_id res chain seq x y z
N LYS A 1 -22.16 -30.15 6.07
CA LYS A 1 -22.34 -29.25 4.89
C LYS A 1 -21.07 -28.40 4.61
N ARG A 2 -20.33 -27.89 5.61
CA ARG A 2 -19.11 -27.09 5.40
C ARG A 2 -17.95 -27.93 4.81
N TYR A 3 -17.78 -29.18 5.23
CA TYR A 3 -16.70 -30.06 4.76
C TYR A 3 -16.84 -30.43 3.27
N HIS A 4 -18.05 -30.65 2.80
CA HIS A 4 -18.34 -30.97 1.39
C HIS A 4 -18.14 -29.76 0.45
N SER A 5 -18.37 -28.54 0.95
CA SER A 5 -18.12 -27.32 0.17
C SER A 5 -16.61 -27.05 0.01
N VAL A 6 -15.81 -27.33 1.05
CA VAL A 6 -14.34 -27.19 1.01
C VAL A 6 -13.74 -28.24 0.06
N GLN A 7 -14.17 -29.49 0.11
CA GLN A 7 -13.67 -30.53 -0.80
C GLN A 7 -14.07 -30.27 -2.28
N ARG A 8 -15.25 -29.71 -2.54
CA ARG A 8 -15.65 -29.30 -3.88
C ARG A 8 -14.80 -28.12 -4.40
N PHE A 9 -14.48 -27.17 -3.52
CA PHE A 9 -13.63 -26.03 -3.82
C PHE A 9 -12.19 -26.48 -4.12
N ILE A 10 -11.63 -27.38 -3.30
CA ILE A 10 -10.29 -27.98 -3.52
C ILE A 10 -10.26 -28.76 -4.84
N LYS A 11 -11.28 -29.56 -5.16
CA LYS A 11 -11.35 -30.28 -6.44
C LYS A 11 -11.45 -29.35 -7.65
N SER A 12 -12.13 -28.20 -7.54
CA SER A 12 -12.22 -27.25 -8.66
C SER A 12 -10.91 -26.46 -8.91
N ILE A 13 -10.09 -26.25 -7.89
CA ILE A 13 -8.80 -25.59 -8.00
C ILE A 13 -7.69 -26.55 -8.48
N SER A 14 -7.77 -27.83 -8.14
CA SER A 14 -6.72 -28.82 -8.47
C SER A 14 -6.53 -29.11 -9.97
N TYR A 15 -7.35 -28.53 -10.84
CA TYR A 15 -7.25 -28.66 -12.29
C TYR A 15 -7.05 -27.32 -13.02
N MET A 16 -6.85 -26.22 -12.29
CA MET A 16 -6.60 -24.92 -12.93
C MET A 16 -5.10 -24.64 -12.95
N ASN A 17 -4.54 -24.57 -14.14
CA ASN A 17 -3.17 -24.13 -14.36
C ASN A 17 -3.14 -22.62 -14.54
N TYR A 18 -2.17 -21.97 -13.89
CA TYR A 18 -1.90 -20.54 -14.04
C TYR A 18 -0.41 -20.35 -14.29
N ASP A 19 -0.06 -19.37 -15.11
CA ASP A 19 1.32 -18.98 -15.33
C ASP A 19 1.93 -18.31 -14.08
N TYR A 20 1.08 -17.59 -13.33
CA TYR A 20 1.50 -16.89 -12.11
C TYR A 20 0.53 -17.12 -10.96
N LEU A 21 1.08 -17.48 -9.80
CA LEU A 21 0.37 -17.54 -8.53
C LEU A 21 0.88 -16.44 -7.60
N ILE A 22 0.00 -15.54 -7.18
CA ILE A 22 0.34 -14.44 -6.26
C ILE A 22 -0.23 -14.78 -4.88
N ILE A 23 0.66 -14.84 -3.88
CA ILE A 23 0.28 -15.12 -2.51
C ILE A 23 0.20 -13.80 -1.73
N GLY A 24 -1.01 -13.45 -1.30
CA GLY A 24 -1.36 -12.20 -0.63
C GLY A 24 -1.76 -11.08 -1.60
N ALA A 25 -3.01 -10.61 -1.46
CA ALA A 25 -3.51 -9.44 -2.20
C ALA A 25 -3.25 -8.13 -1.43
N GLY A 26 -2.07 -7.99 -0.84
CA GLY A 26 -1.58 -6.75 -0.27
C GLY A 26 -1.20 -5.72 -1.35
N SER A 27 -0.49 -4.66 -0.97
CA SER A 27 -0.09 -3.59 -1.89
C SER A 27 0.69 -4.11 -3.08
N ALA A 28 1.72 -4.93 -2.85
CA ALA A 28 2.55 -5.51 -3.91
C ALA A 28 1.76 -6.49 -4.78
N GLY A 29 1.00 -7.42 -4.16
CA GLY A 29 0.22 -8.42 -4.90
C GLY A 29 -0.84 -7.80 -5.81
N CYS A 30 -1.51 -6.74 -5.37
CA CYS A 30 -2.47 -5.99 -6.20
C CYS A 30 -1.80 -5.34 -7.43
N VAL A 31 -0.59 -4.80 -7.27
CA VAL A 31 0.20 -4.22 -8.38
C VAL A 31 0.63 -5.31 -9.34
N LEU A 32 1.18 -6.42 -8.84
CA LEU A 32 1.58 -7.56 -9.67
C LEU A 32 0.41 -8.13 -10.46
N ALA A 33 -0.74 -8.35 -9.79
CA ALA A 33 -1.94 -8.86 -10.46
C ALA A 33 -2.40 -7.93 -11.59
N ASN A 34 -2.34 -6.61 -11.37
CA ASN A 34 -2.68 -5.64 -12.40
C ASN A 34 -1.70 -5.72 -13.58
N ARG A 35 -0.39 -5.65 -13.31
CA ARG A 35 0.64 -5.56 -14.36
C ARG A 35 0.79 -6.85 -15.16
N LEU A 36 0.80 -8.00 -14.49
CA LEU A 36 0.95 -9.29 -15.17
C LEU A 36 -0.25 -9.60 -16.10
N THR A 37 -1.44 -9.16 -15.72
CA THR A 37 -2.65 -9.39 -16.53
C THR A 37 -2.90 -8.34 -17.60
N GLU A 38 -2.02 -7.33 -17.76
CA GLU A 38 -2.03 -6.43 -18.94
C GLU A 38 -1.79 -7.23 -20.23
N SER A 39 -0.92 -8.24 -20.18
CA SER A 39 -0.81 -9.23 -21.25
C SER A 39 -1.93 -10.29 -21.11
N SER A 40 -2.74 -10.44 -22.15
CA SER A 40 -3.76 -11.48 -22.23
C SER A 40 -3.19 -12.91 -22.33
N GLN A 41 -1.88 -13.03 -22.61
CA GLN A 41 -1.16 -14.31 -22.68
C GLN A 41 -0.90 -14.89 -21.28
N ASN A 42 -0.86 -14.05 -20.24
CA ASN A 42 -0.62 -14.49 -18.88
C ASN A 42 -1.93 -14.85 -18.18
N SER A 43 -2.02 -16.02 -17.58
CA SER A 43 -3.06 -16.40 -16.65
C SER A 43 -2.59 -16.24 -15.22
N VAL A 44 -3.33 -15.50 -14.39
CA VAL A 44 -2.92 -15.12 -13.04
C VAL A 44 -3.97 -15.49 -12.00
N ALA A 45 -3.55 -16.13 -10.92
CA ALA A 45 -4.37 -16.30 -9.72
C ALA A 45 -3.74 -15.56 -8.54
N ILE A 46 -4.57 -14.86 -7.76
CA ILE A 46 -4.15 -14.20 -6.52
C ILE A 46 -4.97 -14.72 -5.35
N PHE A 47 -4.30 -15.10 -4.28
CA PHE A 47 -4.88 -15.67 -3.06
C PHE A 47 -4.72 -14.69 -1.91
N GLU A 48 -5.80 -14.39 -1.20
CA GLU A 48 -5.83 -13.52 -0.03
C GLU A 48 -6.47 -14.23 1.15
N ALA A 49 -5.77 -14.25 2.28
CA ALA A 49 -6.28 -14.86 3.51
C ALA A 49 -7.50 -14.12 4.09
N GLY A 50 -7.58 -12.83 3.85
CA GLY A 50 -8.62 -11.98 4.37
C GLY A 50 -9.82 -11.81 3.43
N LYS A 51 -10.67 -10.87 3.80
CA LYS A 51 -11.94 -10.56 3.14
C LYS A 51 -11.78 -9.52 2.01
N PRO A 52 -12.79 -9.37 1.14
CA PRO A 52 -12.88 -8.19 0.29
C PRO A 52 -12.83 -6.90 1.10
N SER A 53 -12.26 -5.85 0.52
CA SER A 53 -12.08 -4.53 1.16
C SER A 53 -13.05 -3.46 0.66
N ASP A 54 -13.99 -3.81 -0.20
CA ASP A 54 -14.99 -2.86 -0.73
C ASP A 54 -16.13 -2.65 0.27
N ILE A 55 -15.78 -1.99 1.36
CA ILE A 55 -16.69 -1.65 2.47
C ILE A 55 -16.47 -0.19 2.87
N TRP A 56 -17.52 0.46 3.38
CA TRP A 56 -17.45 1.85 3.80
C TRP A 56 -16.37 2.13 4.85
N LYS A 57 -16.12 1.17 5.77
CA LYS A 57 -15.07 1.28 6.80
C LYS A 57 -13.65 1.38 6.23
N VAL A 58 -13.42 0.87 5.04
CA VAL A 58 -12.15 0.99 4.31
C VAL A 58 -12.12 2.26 3.50
N ASN A 59 -13.21 2.58 2.79
CA ASN A 59 -13.27 3.72 1.89
C ASN A 59 -13.27 5.06 2.64
N MET A 60 -13.89 5.13 3.81
CA MET A 60 -13.94 6.33 4.65
C MET A 60 -12.60 6.53 5.39
N PRO A 61 -11.85 7.62 5.13
CA PRO A 61 -10.54 7.86 5.74
C PRO A 61 -10.53 7.82 7.27
N LEU A 62 -11.52 8.44 7.92
CA LEU A 62 -11.62 8.48 9.37
C LEU A 62 -12.02 7.15 10.04
N ALA A 63 -12.50 6.19 9.25
CA ALA A 63 -12.92 4.89 9.78
C ALA A 63 -11.77 3.89 10.00
N ILE A 64 -10.52 4.33 9.89
CA ILE A 64 -9.32 3.49 10.07
C ILE A 64 -9.34 2.70 11.39
N LEU A 65 -9.79 3.30 12.49
CA LEU A 65 -9.82 2.66 13.80
C LEU A 65 -10.76 1.44 13.85
N TYR A 66 -11.84 1.45 13.07
CA TYR A 66 -12.74 0.30 12.97
C TYR A 66 -12.11 -0.93 12.32
N THR A 67 -11.25 -0.72 11.31
CA THR A 67 -10.57 -1.84 10.65
C THR A 67 -9.31 -2.25 11.39
N MET A 68 -8.60 -1.30 12.01
CA MET A 68 -7.36 -1.53 12.73
C MET A 68 -7.54 -2.44 13.96
N HIS A 69 -8.68 -2.36 14.63
CA HIS A 69 -8.96 -3.17 15.83
C HIS A 69 -9.84 -4.41 15.57
N ASP A 70 -10.44 -4.53 14.38
CA ASP A 70 -11.29 -5.67 14.03
C ASP A 70 -10.45 -6.87 13.53
N PRO A 71 -10.45 -8.03 14.22
CA PRO A 71 -9.68 -9.21 13.82
C PRO A 71 -10.13 -9.81 12.47
N LYS A 72 -11.28 -9.40 11.94
CA LYS A 72 -11.72 -9.78 10.59
C LYS A 72 -10.88 -9.12 9.50
N TYR A 73 -10.29 -7.95 9.80
CA TYR A 73 -9.56 -7.11 8.84
C TYR A 73 -8.11 -6.88 9.23
N ASN A 74 -7.67 -7.36 10.39
CA ASN A 74 -6.32 -7.18 10.91
C ASN A 74 -5.79 -8.49 11.51
N TYR A 75 -4.52 -8.83 11.20
CA TYR A 75 -3.82 -9.95 11.83
C TYR A 75 -3.51 -9.72 13.31
N LYS A 76 -3.50 -8.46 13.77
CA LYS A 76 -3.26 -8.08 15.17
C LYS A 76 -1.94 -8.63 15.73
N TYR A 77 -0.87 -8.52 14.96
CA TYR A 77 0.46 -8.91 15.43
C TYR A 77 0.96 -8.00 16.55
N TYR A 78 1.85 -8.55 17.36
CA TYR A 78 2.62 -7.82 18.36
C TYR A 78 4.10 -8.12 18.16
N SER A 79 4.96 -7.13 18.47
CA SER A 79 6.41 -7.36 18.50
C SER A 79 6.78 -8.37 19.57
N GLU A 80 8.00 -8.89 19.49
CA GLU A 80 8.63 -9.48 20.67
C GLU A 80 8.82 -8.40 21.76
N PRO A 81 9.06 -8.78 23.04
CA PRO A 81 9.32 -7.80 24.08
C PRO A 81 10.52 -6.91 23.73
N GLU A 82 10.34 -5.60 23.82
CA GLU A 82 11.36 -4.59 23.51
C GLU A 82 12.11 -4.21 24.79
N PRO A 83 13.35 -4.65 25.01
CA PRO A 83 14.08 -4.42 26.28
C PRO A 83 14.22 -2.95 26.64
N HIS A 84 14.52 -2.09 25.64
CA HIS A 84 14.68 -0.66 25.83
C HIS A 84 13.35 0.10 26.05
N LEU A 85 12.22 -0.56 25.89
CA LEU A 85 10.87 -0.04 26.13
C LEU A 85 10.20 -0.72 27.33
N LYS A 86 10.95 -1.07 28.36
CA LYS A 86 10.47 -1.80 29.56
C LYS A 86 9.76 -3.13 29.22
N ASN A 87 10.32 -3.87 28.28
CA ASN A 87 9.79 -5.14 27.77
C ASN A 87 8.34 -5.05 27.24
N ARG A 88 7.92 -3.89 26.78
CA ARG A 88 6.59 -3.77 26.14
C ARG A 88 6.57 -4.48 24.80
N ARG A 89 5.44 -5.10 24.51
CA ARG A 89 5.12 -5.63 23.17
C ARG A 89 4.31 -4.58 22.43
N LEU A 90 4.80 -4.18 21.28
CA LEU A 90 4.16 -3.14 20.47
C LEU A 90 3.11 -3.76 19.55
N PHE A 91 1.94 -3.13 19.47
CA PHE A 91 0.92 -3.53 18.52
C PHE A 91 1.36 -3.19 17.09
N CYS A 92 1.40 -4.21 16.23
CA CYS A 92 1.85 -4.13 14.84
C CYS A 92 0.69 -4.49 13.89
N PRO A 93 -0.24 -3.58 13.63
CA PRO A 93 -1.39 -3.86 12.77
C PRO A 93 -0.95 -4.21 11.34
N ARG A 94 -1.54 -5.25 10.77
CA ARG A 94 -1.36 -5.66 9.37
C ARG A 94 -2.70 -6.02 8.76
N GLY A 95 -3.00 -5.45 7.59
CA GLY A 95 -4.26 -5.68 6.91
C GLY A 95 -4.46 -7.13 6.49
N LYS A 96 -5.58 -7.71 6.90
CA LYS A 96 -6.05 -9.05 6.55
C LYS A 96 -7.27 -8.90 5.61
N MET A 97 -7.02 -8.36 4.44
CA MET A 97 -8.03 -8.08 3.41
C MET A 97 -7.37 -7.73 2.09
N ILE A 98 -8.14 -7.75 1.03
CA ILE A 98 -7.71 -7.23 -0.27
C ILE A 98 -7.18 -5.80 -0.14
N GLY A 99 -6.00 -5.53 -0.71
CA GLY A 99 -5.29 -4.25 -0.55
C GLY A 99 -4.34 -4.22 0.65
N GLY A 100 -4.42 -5.20 1.56
CA GLY A 100 -3.53 -5.30 2.73
C GLY A 100 -3.46 -4.00 3.53
N CYS A 101 -2.25 -3.56 3.87
CA CYS A 101 -2.05 -2.35 4.66
C CYS A 101 -2.50 -1.06 3.95
N SER A 102 -2.55 -1.00 2.61
CA SER A 102 -3.09 0.17 1.91
C SER A 102 -4.58 0.39 2.18
N ALA A 103 -5.29 -0.66 2.61
CA ALA A 103 -6.72 -0.62 2.94
C ALA A 103 -7.00 -0.14 4.37
N HIS A 104 -5.97 -0.02 5.25
CA HIS A 104 -6.15 0.43 6.63
C HIS A 104 -4.99 1.25 7.21
N ASN A 105 -4.07 1.77 6.40
CA ASN A 105 -3.02 2.68 6.85
C ASN A 105 -3.55 4.13 7.04
N GLY A 106 -2.69 5.02 7.55
CA GLY A 106 -3.00 6.44 7.74
C GLY A 106 -2.98 7.27 6.45
N MET A 107 -2.83 6.65 5.28
CA MET A 107 -2.85 7.29 3.94
C MET A 107 -1.76 8.33 3.68
N VAL A 108 -0.83 8.52 4.58
CA VAL A 108 0.32 9.40 4.34
C VAL A 108 1.20 8.80 3.26
N PHE A 109 1.56 9.59 2.26
CA PHE A 109 2.41 9.19 1.14
C PHE A 109 3.78 9.85 1.28
N VAL A 110 4.77 9.05 1.66
CA VAL A 110 6.16 9.46 1.82
C VAL A 110 7.07 8.40 1.22
N ARG A 111 8.06 8.82 0.45
CA ARG A 111 9.10 7.95 -0.11
C ARG A 111 10.25 7.78 0.89
N GLY A 112 11.05 6.73 0.71
CA GLY A 112 12.32 6.59 1.42
C GLY A 112 13.28 7.73 1.09
N ASN A 113 14.14 8.09 2.05
CA ASN A 113 15.18 9.10 1.83
C ASN A 113 16.21 8.58 0.82
N PRO A 114 16.76 9.41 -0.08
CA PRO A 114 17.80 8.99 -1.03
C PRO A 114 18.99 8.29 -0.35
N ASN A 115 19.35 8.70 0.87
CA ASN A 115 20.43 8.08 1.65
C ASN A 115 20.13 6.63 2.08
N ASP A 116 18.85 6.26 2.24
CA ASP A 116 18.48 4.88 2.55
C ASP A 116 18.79 3.96 1.36
N TYR A 117 18.53 4.42 0.15
CA TYR A 117 18.86 3.69 -1.08
C TYR A 117 20.36 3.64 -1.30
N GLN A 118 21.09 4.73 -1.00
CA GLN A 118 22.56 4.74 -1.07
C GLN A 118 23.17 3.71 -0.09
N ARG A 119 22.59 3.56 1.10
CA ARG A 119 22.98 2.51 2.04
C ARG A 119 22.73 1.10 1.47
N TRP A 120 21.63 0.88 0.76
CA TRP A 120 21.40 -0.40 0.08
C TRP A 120 22.43 -0.66 -1.03
N VAL A 121 22.81 0.36 -1.78
CA VAL A 121 23.88 0.26 -2.77
C VAL A 121 25.21 -0.16 -2.11
N SER A 122 25.54 0.38 -0.93
CA SER A 122 26.77 0.01 -0.19
C SER A 122 26.77 -1.46 0.26
N PHE A 123 25.59 -2.09 0.41
CA PHE A 123 25.44 -3.52 0.67
C PHE A 123 25.45 -4.39 -0.62
N GLY A 124 25.78 -3.81 -1.78
CA GLY A 124 25.87 -4.52 -3.05
C GLY A 124 24.63 -4.46 -3.94
N LEU A 125 23.55 -3.83 -3.50
CA LEU A 125 22.29 -3.73 -4.24
C LEU A 125 22.33 -2.55 -5.23
N LYS A 126 23.23 -2.59 -6.21
CA LYS A 126 23.53 -1.49 -7.15
C LYS A 126 22.33 -1.03 -7.96
N ASP A 127 21.35 -1.91 -8.20
CA ASP A 127 20.14 -1.60 -8.96
C ASP A 127 19.05 -0.88 -8.12
N TRP A 128 19.32 -0.64 -6.84
CA TRP A 128 18.42 0.03 -5.90
C TRP A 128 18.88 1.44 -5.54
N SER A 129 19.76 2.07 -6.34
CA SER A 129 20.08 3.49 -6.13
C SER A 129 18.83 4.37 -6.34
N TYR A 130 18.81 5.53 -5.68
CA TYR A 130 17.66 6.42 -5.75
C TYR A 130 17.28 6.79 -7.20
N ASP A 131 18.28 7.07 -8.05
CA ASP A 131 18.06 7.39 -9.46
C ASP A 131 17.40 6.25 -10.23
N LYS A 132 17.70 4.99 -9.89
CA LYS A 132 17.10 3.82 -10.52
C LYS A 132 15.68 3.53 -10.01
N VAL A 133 15.35 3.86 -8.76
CA VAL A 133 14.00 3.64 -8.20
C VAL A 133 13.06 4.83 -8.41
N LEU A 134 13.57 6.04 -8.59
CA LEU A 134 12.77 7.24 -8.82
C LEU A 134 11.78 7.12 -9.98
N PRO A 135 12.15 6.57 -11.17
CA PRO A 135 11.19 6.37 -12.27
C PRO A 135 10.00 5.49 -11.86
N TYR A 136 10.20 4.50 -11.00
CA TYR A 136 9.11 3.65 -10.50
C TYR A 136 8.22 4.40 -9.52
N PHE A 137 8.77 5.26 -8.65
CA PHE A 137 7.95 6.14 -7.81
C PHE A 137 7.10 7.09 -8.64
N LYS A 138 7.66 7.71 -9.67
CA LYS A 138 6.92 8.55 -10.60
C LYS A 138 5.81 7.77 -11.33
N LYS A 139 6.11 6.54 -11.76
CA LYS A 139 5.15 5.65 -12.46
C LYS A 139 3.95 5.24 -11.59
N ILE A 140 4.08 5.25 -10.27
CA ILE A 140 3.00 4.88 -9.34
C ILE A 140 1.96 5.99 -9.23
N GLU A 141 2.38 7.26 -9.14
CA GLU A 141 1.55 8.37 -8.70
C GLU A 141 1.05 9.27 -9.83
N THR A 142 -0.14 9.81 -9.63
CA THR A 142 -0.59 11.05 -10.24
C THR A 142 -0.69 12.09 -9.14
N TRP A 143 0.29 13.01 -9.09
CA TRP A 143 0.35 14.04 -8.06
C TRP A 143 -0.54 15.24 -8.42
N SER A 144 -1.26 15.77 -7.42
CA SER A 144 -2.23 16.85 -7.64
C SER A 144 -1.64 18.17 -8.12
N GLU A 145 -0.35 18.42 -7.79
CA GLU A 145 0.35 19.66 -8.17
C GLU A 145 1.11 19.56 -9.50
N GLY A 146 0.94 18.43 -10.21
CA GLY A 146 1.52 18.22 -11.54
C GLY A 146 2.86 17.50 -11.55
N GLU A 147 3.25 17.05 -12.74
CA GLU A 147 4.53 16.35 -12.94
C GLU A 147 5.73 17.28 -12.85
N ASN A 148 6.82 16.81 -12.27
CA ASN A 148 8.11 17.48 -12.27
C ASN A 148 9.27 16.46 -12.27
N GLU A 149 10.51 16.92 -12.02
CA GLU A 149 11.70 16.06 -11.97
C GLU A 149 11.51 14.88 -11.01
N TYR A 150 10.89 15.10 -9.84
CA TYR A 150 10.74 14.11 -8.76
C TYR A 150 9.36 13.46 -8.71
N ARG A 151 8.33 14.10 -9.24
CA ARG A 151 6.93 13.70 -9.08
C ARG A 151 6.32 13.21 -10.39
N GLY A 152 5.42 12.22 -10.29
CA GLY A 152 4.72 11.65 -11.43
C GLY A 152 3.34 12.29 -11.67
N GLY A 153 2.96 12.47 -12.96
CA GLY A 153 1.68 13.02 -13.36
C GLY A 153 0.70 12.02 -13.98
N ASN A 154 1.17 10.81 -14.30
CA ASN A 154 0.41 9.85 -15.11
C ASN A 154 0.34 8.43 -14.49
N GLY A 155 0.62 8.31 -13.20
CA GLY A 155 0.50 7.03 -12.49
C GLY A 155 -0.94 6.68 -12.13
N ILE A 156 -1.13 5.46 -11.67
CA ILE A 156 -2.48 4.94 -11.35
C ILE A 156 -3.00 5.48 -10.01
N LEU A 157 -2.09 5.71 -9.04
CA LEU A 157 -2.48 6.09 -7.68
C LEU A 157 -2.59 7.63 -7.57
N PRO A 158 -3.78 8.18 -7.26
CA PRO A 158 -3.88 9.60 -6.98
C PRO A 158 -3.21 9.92 -5.64
N VAL A 159 -2.32 10.91 -5.68
CA VAL A 159 -1.61 11.46 -4.53
C VAL A 159 -1.92 12.95 -4.46
N ASN A 160 -2.53 13.37 -3.37
CA ASN A 160 -2.96 14.75 -3.21
C ASN A 160 -2.19 15.40 -2.06
N GLN A 161 -1.81 16.67 -2.23
CA GLN A 161 -1.31 17.44 -1.11
C GLN A 161 -2.44 17.64 -0.08
N SER A 162 -2.13 17.38 1.19
CA SER A 162 -3.09 17.55 2.27
C SER A 162 -3.53 19.03 2.35
N LYS A 163 -4.85 19.26 2.35
CA LYS A 163 -5.45 20.59 2.51
C LYS A 163 -5.96 20.74 3.94
N ASN A 164 -5.06 21.03 4.87
CA ASN A 164 -5.45 21.29 6.24
C ASN A 164 -5.80 22.78 6.41
N THR A 165 -7.05 23.06 6.73
CA THR A 165 -7.57 24.42 6.93
C THR A 165 -7.51 24.87 8.38
N ASN A 166 -7.08 24.01 9.32
CA ASN A 166 -7.00 24.37 10.73
C ASN A 166 -5.94 25.48 10.95
N PRO A 167 -6.31 26.64 11.54
CA PRO A 167 -5.39 27.75 11.73
C PRO A 167 -4.20 27.40 12.61
N LEU A 168 -4.34 26.49 13.58
CA LEU A 168 -3.24 26.03 14.43
C LEU A 168 -2.17 25.31 13.61
N PHE A 169 -2.56 24.59 12.57
CA PHE A 169 -1.59 23.91 11.71
C PHE A 169 -0.72 24.92 10.93
N LYS A 170 -1.35 25.97 10.39
CA LYS A 170 -0.63 27.06 9.73
C LYS A 170 0.29 27.80 10.70
N ALA A 171 -0.19 28.07 11.93
CA ALA A 171 0.62 28.68 12.96
C ALA A 171 1.85 27.81 13.34
N PHE A 172 1.67 26.50 13.44
CA PHE A 172 2.77 25.56 13.70
C PHE A 172 3.84 25.58 12.58
N ILE A 173 3.42 25.54 11.33
CA ILE A 173 4.36 25.63 10.19
C ILE A 173 5.09 26.99 10.20
N ASN A 174 4.37 28.10 10.43
CA ASN A 174 4.97 29.42 10.47
C ASN A 174 5.99 29.54 11.61
N SER A 175 5.66 29.06 12.81
CA SER A 175 6.58 29.10 13.96
C SER A 175 7.86 28.30 13.74
N ALA A 176 7.78 27.21 12.97
CA ALA A 176 8.99 26.48 12.55
C ALA A 176 9.91 27.34 11.69
N GLY A 177 9.35 28.12 10.74
CA GLY A 177 10.09 29.08 9.94
C GLY A 177 10.71 30.22 10.80
N GLU A 178 9.94 30.77 11.74
CA GLU A 178 10.43 31.79 12.69
C GLU A 178 11.58 31.26 13.58
N ALA A 179 11.53 29.96 13.92
CA ALA A 179 12.59 29.28 14.66
C ALA A 179 13.81 28.88 13.79
N GLY A 180 13.85 29.28 12.52
CA GLY A 180 14.96 29.03 11.61
C GLY A 180 14.94 27.66 10.93
N TYR A 181 13.86 26.90 11.07
CA TYR A 181 13.74 25.63 10.36
C TYR A 181 13.25 25.83 8.91
N LYS A 182 13.70 24.96 8.02
CA LYS A 182 13.28 24.96 6.63
C LYS A 182 11.80 24.63 6.48
N ILE A 183 11.09 25.44 5.71
CA ILE A 183 9.73 25.12 5.26
C ILE A 183 9.83 24.35 3.95
N ASN A 184 9.30 23.13 3.95
CA ASN A 184 9.31 22.25 2.80
C ASN A 184 7.89 22.07 2.23
N LYS A 185 7.73 22.43 0.97
CA LYS A 185 6.44 22.33 0.26
C LYS A 185 6.20 20.94 -0.36
N ASP A 186 7.26 20.17 -0.57
CA ASP A 186 7.19 18.82 -1.15
C ASP A 186 8.24 17.90 -0.52
N MET A 187 7.80 17.09 0.45
CA MET A 187 8.67 16.13 1.15
C MET A 187 9.05 14.91 0.29
N ASN A 188 8.46 14.76 -0.88
CA ASN A 188 8.81 13.72 -1.87
C ASN A 188 9.59 14.29 -3.06
N GLY A 189 9.95 15.58 -3.01
CA GLY A 189 10.75 16.28 -4.01
C GLY A 189 12.27 16.07 -3.82
N LYS A 190 13.04 17.10 -4.21
CA LYS A 190 14.51 17.09 -4.14
C LYS A 190 15.03 16.88 -2.72
N GLU A 191 14.38 17.49 -1.74
CA GLU A 191 14.77 17.44 -0.35
C GLU A 191 13.59 16.97 0.51
N GLN A 192 13.86 16.07 1.42
CA GLN A 192 12.83 15.47 2.27
C GLN A 192 12.68 16.20 3.61
N GLU A 193 13.76 16.83 4.09
CA GLU A 193 13.79 17.49 5.42
C GLU A 193 13.06 18.82 5.41
N GLY A 194 12.45 19.13 6.55
CA GLY A 194 11.78 20.41 6.79
C GLY A 194 10.39 20.24 7.38
N PHE A 195 9.69 21.35 7.56
CA PHE A 195 8.32 21.42 8.05
C PHE A 195 7.36 21.71 6.90
N GLY A 196 6.32 20.92 6.77
CA GLY A 196 5.35 21.09 5.68
C GLY A 196 4.17 20.15 5.79
N MET A 197 3.36 20.16 4.76
CA MET A 197 2.19 19.28 4.62
C MET A 197 2.60 17.94 4.02
N TYR A 198 2.08 16.85 4.56
CA TYR A 198 2.19 15.56 3.91
C TYR A 198 1.27 15.44 2.70
N ASP A 199 1.73 14.69 1.70
CA ASP A 199 0.85 14.15 0.70
C ASP A 199 0.04 12.97 1.25
N VAL A 200 -1.14 12.77 0.68
CA VAL A 200 -2.06 11.72 1.13
C VAL A 200 -2.66 10.95 -0.06
N THR A 201 -2.88 9.66 0.15
CA THR A 201 -3.64 8.81 -0.76
C THR A 201 -5.13 8.87 -0.43
N ILE A 202 -5.69 10.07 -0.54
CA ILE A 202 -7.14 10.35 -0.42
C ILE A 202 -7.57 11.04 -1.70
N HIS A 203 -8.61 10.54 -2.36
CA HIS A 203 -9.14 11.13 -3.59
C HIS A 203 -10.65 11.19 -3.54
N LYS A 204 -11.22 12.36 -3.82
CA LYS A 204 -12.68 12.63 -3.77
C LYS A 204 -13.30 12.21 -2.42
N GLY A 205 -12.61 12.48 -1.32
CA GLY A 205 -13.08 12.17 0.03
C GLY A 205 -12.93 10.70 0.44
N GLU A 206 -12.39 9.84 -0.41
CA GLU A 206 -12.23 8.41 -0.13
C GLU A 206 -10.76 8.00 -0.14
N ARG A 207 -10.46 6.91 0.59
CA ARG A 207 -9.15 6.24 0.56
C ARG A 207 -8.82 5.76 -0.84
N ALA A 208 -7.65 6.13 -1.36
CA ALA A 208 -7.08 5.58 -2.58
C ALA A 208 -6.22 4.35 -2.25
N SER A 209 -6.88 3.23 -1.90
CA SER A 209 -6.17 1.97 -1.66
C SER A 209 -5.67 1.34 -2.97
N VAL A 210 -4.62 0.53 -2.87
CA VAL A 210 -4.09 -0.21 -4.02
C VAL A 210 -5.11 -1.20 -4.57
N SER A 211 -5.99 -1.76 -3.72
CA SER A 211 -7.11 -2.58 -4.20
C SER A 211 -8.05 -1.80 -5.12
N LYS A 212 -8.39 -0.57 -4.76
CA LYS A 212 -9.31 0.28 -5.53
C LYS A 212 -8.74 0.68 -6.88
N TYR A 213 -7.45 1.07 -6.91
CA TYR A 213 -6.84 1.66 -8.10
C TYR A 213 -6.12 0.66 -9.00
N TYR A 214 -5.56 -0.42 -8.45
CA TYR A 214 -4.88 -1.44 -9.24
C TYR A 214 -5.71 -2.70 -9.43
N LEU A 215 -6.18 -3.34 -8.35
CA LEU A 215 -6.82 -4.65 -8.47
C LEU A 215 -8.24 -4.58 -9.04
N ASN A 216 -9.07 -3.64 -8.60
CA ASN A 216 -10.47 -3.57 -9.06
C ASN A 216 -10.60 -3.37 -10.58
N PRO A 217 -9.80 -2.51 -11.25
CA PRO A 217 -9.79 -2.48 -12.72
C PRO A 217 -9.34 -3.80 -13.33
N ALA A 218 -8.32 -4.46 -12.77
CA ALA A 218 -7.79 -5.73 -13.29
C ALA A 218 -8.77 -6.90 -13.15
N LYS A 219 -9.63 -6.90 -12.12
CA LYS A 219 -10.69 -7.93 -11.93
C LYS A 219 -11.63 -8.08 -13.12
N LYS A 220 -11.74 -7.07 -13.98
CA LYS A 220 -12.56 -7.13 -15.20
C LYS A 220 -11.92 -7.98 -16.30
N ARG A 221 -10.64 -8.29 -16.18
CA ARG A 221 -9.89 -9.10 -17.15
C ARG A 221 -10.17 -10.58 -16.96
N LYS A 222 -10.37 -11.31 -18.06
CA LYS A 222 -10.72 -12.75 -18.04
C LYS A 222 -9.56 -13.62 -17.52
N ASN A 223 -8.33 -13.16 -17.65
CA ASN A 223 -7.10 -13.85 -17.27
C ASN A 223 -6.66 -13.62 -15.82
N LEU A 224 -7.51 -12.97 -14.98
CA LEU A 224 -7.27 -12.81 -13.54
C LEU A 224 -8.35 -13.55 -12.74
N LYS A 225 -7.92 -14.39 -11.80
CA LYS A 225 -8.78 -14.98 -10.75
C LYS A 225 -8.34 -14.49 -9.38
N VAL A 226 -9.31 -14.08 -8.56
CA VAL A 226 -9.07 -13.57 -7.21
C VAL A 226 -9.81 -14.46 -6.22
N PHE A 227 -9.04 -15.03 -5.28
CA PHE A 227 -9.55 -15.89 -4.22
C PHE A 227 -9.37 -15.18 -2.88
N THR A 228 -10.47 -14.96 -2.16
CA THR A 228 -10.47 -14.40 -0.81
C THR A 228 -10.79 -15.47 0.22
N GLU A 229 -10.47 -15.19 1.50
CA GLU A 229 -10.61 -16.16 2.59
C GLU A 229 -9.86 -17.48 2.29
N ALA A 230 -8.77 -17.36 1.51
CA ALA A 230 -7.91 -18.43 1.00
C ALA A 230 -6.49 -18.25 1.59
N PHE A 231 -6.27 -18.81 2.75
CA PHE A 231 -4.97 -18.81 3.40
C PHE A 231 -4.06 -19.86 2.74
N VAL A 232 -2.91 -19.41 2.25
CA VAL A 232 -1.89 -20.31 1.69
C VAL A 232 -0.93 -20.73 2.80
N GLU A 233 -0.90 -22.01 3.12
CA GLU A 233 -0.05 -22.56 4.18
C GLU A 233 1.38 -22.81 3.68
N ARG A 234 1.49 -23.35 2.45
CA ARG A 234 2.80 -23.71 1.86
C ARG A 234 2.73 -23.84 0.36
N ILE A 235 3.88 -23.73 -0.29
CA ILE A 235 4.10 -24.08 -1.69
C ILE A 235 4.67 -25.50 -1.72
N ILE A 236 4.17 -26.33 -2.62
CA ILE A 236 4.65 -27.70 -2.84
C ILE A 236 5.26 -27.72 -4.22
N PHE A 237 6.55 -28.15 -4.31
CA PHE A 237 7.29 -28.33 -5.56
C PHE A 237 7.28 -29.80 -5.96
#